data_e3e2d23a304d8f3c1d7c4319bafd2cf7
#
_entry.id   e3e2d23a304d8f3c1d7c4319bafd2cf7
#
_cell.length_a   1.000
_cell.length_b   1.000
_cell.length_c   1.000
_cell.angle_alpha   90.00
_cell.angle_beta   90.00
_cell.angle_gamma   90.00
#
_symmetry.space_group_name_H-M   'P 1'
#
loop_
_entity.id
_entity.type
_entity.pdbx_description
1 polymer ?
#
loop_
_entity_poly.entity_id
_entity_poly.type
_entity_poly.pdbx_seq_one_letter_code
_entity_poly.pdbx_strand_id
1 'polypeptide(L)'
;MEEKTNVMRILDQKKINYKSHYYGDSGAVSGLEVARVLGEDPSRVFKTLVTEGKSRNYYVFMIPVAEELDLKKSAKAVGEKSVEMVKSKELLPLTGYIHGGCSPIGMKKYFKT
;
A
#
# COMPACT_ATOMS: atom_id res chain seq x y z
N MET A 1 0.74 16.30 16.95
CA MET A 1 1.87 15.49 17.44
C MET A 1 1.88 14.17 16.70
N GLU A 2 3.01 13.83 16.13
CA GLU A 2 3.16 12.59 15.39
C GLU A 2 3.39 11.42 16.35
N GLU A 3 2.66 10.33 16.12
CA GLU A 3 2.90 9.07 16.79
C GLU A 3 3.69 8.15 15.87
N LYS A 4 4.56 7.34 16.45
CA LYS A 4 5.28 6.34 15.66
C LYS A 4 4.35 5.22 15.25
N THR A 5 4.28 4.97 13.94
CA THR A 5 3.55 3.83 13.39
C THR A 5 4.40 2.57 13.50
N ASN A 6 3.76 1.42 13.30
CA ASN A 6 4.49 0.14 13.26
C ASN A 6 5.55 0.14 12.16
N VAL A 7 5.25 0.74 11.02
CA VAL A 7 6.22 0.87 9.91
C VAL A 7 7.45 1.65 10.35
N MET A 8 7.25 2.77 11.03
CA MET A 8 8.36 3.58 11.55
C MET A 8 9.21 2.79 12.53
N ARG A 9 8.59 2.02 13.43
CA ARG A 9 9.32 1.18 14.39
C ARG A 9 10.16 0.13 13.68
N ILE A 10 9.63 -0.50 12.65
CA ILE A 10 10.36 -1.50 11.86
C ILE A 10 11.56 -0.87 11.17
N LEU A 11 11.37 0.28 10.55
CA LEU A 11 12.46 1.00 9.88
C LEU A 11 13.54 1.42 10.87
N ASP A 12 13.15 1.88 12.07
CA ASP A 12 14.08 2.24 13.14
C ASP A 12 14.90 1.03 13.59
N GLN A 13 14.24 -0.11 13.78
CA GLN A 13 14.91 -1.36 14.18
C GLN A 13 15.94 -1.81 13.15
N LYS A 14 15.65 -1.60 11.88
CA LYS A 14 16.55 -1.97 10.78
C LYS A 14 17.57 -0.87 10.46
N LYS A 15 17.54 0.23 11.21
CA LYS A 15 18.43 1.38 11.02
C LYS A 15 18.33 1.96 9.60
N ILE A 16 17.13 1.99 9.06
CA ILE A 16 16.84 2.57 7.75
C ILE A 16 16.43 4.01 7.95
N ASN A 17 17.13 4.93 7.28
CA ASN A 17 16.79 6.35 7.33
C ASN A 17 15.50 6.62 6.56
N TYR A 18 14.62 7.41 7.14
CA TYR A 18 13.38 7.80 6.51
C TYR A 18 12.98 9.19 7.01
N LYS A 19 12.08 9.82 6.27
CA LYS A 19 11.45 11.08 6.67
C LYS A 19 9.96 10.84 6.81
N SER A 20 9.40 11.19 7.95
CA SER A 20 7.96 11.07 8.16
C SER A 20 7.25 12.35 7.76
N HIS A 21 6.02 12.19 7.25
CA HIS A 21 5.15 13.29 6.87
C HIS A 21 3.81 13.10 7.56
N TYR A 22 3.32 14.15 8.21
CA TYR A 22 2.02 14.13 8.87
C TYR A 22 1.04 15.00 8.09
N TYR A 23 -0.10 14.44 7.72
CA TYR A 23 -1.12 15.14 6.95
C TYR A 23 -2.54 14.97 7.54
N GLY A 24 -2.64 14.47 8.78
CA GLY A 24 -3.92 14.18 9.42
C GLY A 24 -4.85 15.38 9.56
N ASP A 25 -4.31 16.58 9.67
CA ASP A 25 -5.09 17.80 9.82
C ASP A 25 -5.41 18.47 8.48
N SER A 26 -4.94 17.90 7.36
CA SER A 26 -5.08 18.52 6.05
C SER A 26 -6.42 18.23 5.36
N GLY A 27 -7.15 17.19 5.81
CA GLY A 27 -8.35 16.72 5.14
C GLY A 27 -8.09 15.87 3.91
N ALA A 28 -6.82 15.60 3.58
CA ALA A 28 -6.48 14.77 2.44
C ALA A 28 -6.86 13.31 2.69
N VAL A 29 -7.57 12.68 1.74
CA VAL A 29 -8.04 11.29 1.88
C VAL A 29 -7.50 10.37 0.77
N SER A 30 -7.28 10.88 -0.44
CA SER A 30 -6.71 10.09 -1.53
C SER A 30 -5.20 10.27 -1.60
N GLY A 31 -4.50 9.30 -2.22
CA GLY A 31 -3.06 9.41 -2.40
C GLY A 31 -2.67 10.64 -3.21
N LEU A 32 -3.46 11.04 -4.21
CA LEU A 32 -3.22 12.26 -4.97
C LEU A 32 -3.35 13.51 -4.12
N GLU A 33 -4.35 13.57 -3.25
CA GLU A 33 -4.53 14.69 -2.33
C GLU A 33 -3.37 14.78 -1.35
N VAL A 34 -2.93 13.63 -0.82
CA VAL A 34 -1.79 13.56 0.09
C VAL A 34 -0.52 14.06 -0.60
N ALA A 35 -0.25 13.60 -1.82
CA ALA A 35 0.90 14.05 -2.59
C ALA A 35 0.89 15.57 -2.78
N ARG A 36 -0.28 16.13 -3.11
CA ARG A 36 -0.44 17.57 -3.30
C ARG A 36 -0.16 18.34 -2.02
N VAL A 37 -0.75 17.90 -0.91
CA VAL A 37 -0.60 18.56 0.39
C VAL A 37 0.85 18.55 0.84
N LEU A 38 1.57 17.46 0.60
CA LEU A 38 2.98 17.34 0.97
C LEU A 38 3.93 17.98 -0.04
N GLY A 39 3.42 18.46 -1.18
CA GLY A 39 4.26 19.05 -2.22
C GLY A 39 5.12 18.01 -2.93
N GLU A 40 4.69 16.75 -2.95
CA GLU A 40 5.43 15.65 -3.56
C GLU A 40 4.94 15.36 -4.98
N ASP A 41 5.85 14.89 -5.82
CA ASP A 41 5.52 14.44 -7.17
C ASP A 41 4.68 13.16 -7.09
N PRO A 42 3.44 13.15 -7.64
CA PRO A 42 2.59 11.95 -7.57
C PRO A 42 3.22 10.68 -8.15
N SER A 43 4.15 10.83 -9.11
CA SER A 43 4.85 9.67 -9.68
C SER A 43 5.83 9.03 -8.69
N ARG A 44 6.12 9.70 -7.60
CA ARG A 44 7.04 9.23 -6.56
C ARG A 44 6.34 8.90 -5.25
N VAL A 45 5.01 9.00 -5.23
CA VAL A 45 4.18 8.60 -4.10
C VAL A 45 3.40 7.38 -4.53
N PHE A 46 3.46 6.31 -3.74
CA PHE A 46 2.94 5.01 -4.11
C PHE A 46 1.78 4.60 -3.23
N LYS A 47 0.86 3.85 -3.80
CA LYS A 47 -0.21 3.18 -3.07
C LYS A 47 0.01 1.67 -3.12
N THR A 48 -0.39 0.99 -2.06
CA THR A 48 -0.22 -0.45 -1.90
C THR A 48 -1.57 -1.13 -2.10
N LEU A 49 -1.64 -2.01 -3.10
CA LEU A 49 -2.88 -2.69 -3.48
C LEU A 49 -2.71 -4.19 -3.29
N VAL A 50 -3.68 -4.81 -2.62
CA VAL A 50 -3.68 -6.25 -2.37
C VAL A 50 -4.67 -6.93 -3.29
N THR A 51 -4.20 -7.96 -3.98
CA THR A 51 -4.99 -8.72 -4.94
C THR A 51 -5.03 -10.19 -4.57
N GLU A 52 -6.06 -10.87 -5.05
CA GLU A 52 -6.19 -12.31 -4.94
C GLU A 52 -6.20 -12.92 -6.34
N GLY A 53 -5.33 -13.89 -6.59
CA GLY A 53 -5.29 -14.62 -7.85
C GLY A 53 -6.37 -15.69 -7.91
N LYS A 54 -6.65 -16.21 -9.10
CA LYS A 54 -7.58 -17.31 -9.29
C LYS A 54 -7.18 -18.55 -8.50
N SER A 55 -5.88 -18.72 -8.26
CA SER A 55 -5.32 -19.82 -7.44
C SER A 55 -5.60 -19.65 -5.94
N ARG A 56 -6.17 -18.53 -5.52
CA ARG A 56 -6.38 -18.14 -4.11
C ARG A 56 -5.12 -17.64 -3.41
N ASN A 57 -4.01 -17.46 -4.12
CA ASN A 57 -2.83 -16.79 -3.60
C ASN A 57 -3.00 -15.28 -3.65
N TYR A 58 -2.37 -14.59 -2.73
CA TYR A 58 -2.43 -13.14 -2.64
C TYR A 58 -1.14 -12.51 -3.13
N TYR A 59 -1.29 -11.35 -3.77
CA TYR A 59 -0.17 -10.58 -4.30
C TYR A 59 -0.36 -9.11 -3.98
N VAL A 60 0.74 -8.45 -3.64
CA VAL A 60 0.74 -7.01 -3.32
C VAL A 60 1.42 -6.26 -4.45
N PHE A 61 0.77 -5.21 -4.94
CA PHE A 61 1.32 -4.35 -5.98
C PHE A 61 1.45 -2.93 -5.45
N MET A 62 2.59 -2.32 -5.69
CA MET A 62 2.82 -0.90 -5.39
C MET A 62 2.88 -0.14 -6.69
N ILE A 63 2.02 0.86 -6.84
CA ILE A 63 1.98 1.69 -8.05
C ILE A 63 1.89 3.16 -7.66
N PRO A 64 2.29 4.08 -8.56
CA PRO A 64 2.13 5.51 -8.30
C PRO A 64 0.67 5.86 -8.02
N VAL A 65 0.44 6.80 -7.10
CA VAL A 65 -0.92 7.12 -6.62
C VAL A 65 -1.85 7.63 -7.73
N ALA A 66 -1.31 8.19 -8.81
CA ALA A 66 -2.11 8.68 -9.94
C ALA A 66 -2.52 7.58 -10.92
N GLU A 67 -1.94 6.39 -10.79
CA GLU A 67 -2.18 5.30 -11.74
C GLU A 67 -3.23 4.33 -11.22
N GLU A 68 -3.82 3.58 -12.16
CA GLU A 68 -4.71 2.47 -11.83
C GLU A 68 -4.01 1.15 -12.13
N LEU A 69 -4.27 0.14 -11.30
CA LEU A 69 -3.68 -1.18 -11.50
C LEU A 69 -4.29 -1.86 -12.73
N ASP A 70 -3.44 -2.24 -13.66
CA ASP A 70 -3.85 -3.05 -14.81
C ASP A 70 -3.92 -4.51 -14.36
N LEU A 71 -5.12 -5.02 -14.16
CA LEU A 71 -5.32 -6.36 -13.63
C LEU A 71 -4.84 -7.46 -14.57
N LYS A 72 -4.90 -7.25 -15.87
CA LYS A 72 -4.41 -8.23 -16.85
C LYS A 72 -2.89 -8.33 -16.81
N LYS A 73 -2.20 -7.19 -16.80
CA LYS A 73 -0.74 -7.17 -16.67
C LYS A 73 -0.30 -7.73 -15.33
N SER A 74 -1.06 -7.42 -14.27
CA SER A 74 -0.78 -7.93 -12.92
C SER A 74 -0.85 -9.45 -12.88
N ALA A 75 -1.90 -10.05 -13.45
CA ALA A 75 -2.06 -11.49 -13.52
C ALA A 75 -0.90 -12.12 -14.28
N LYS A 76 -0.54 -11.56 -15.41
CA LYS A 76 0.58 -12.05 -16.23
C LYS A 76 1.90 -11.99 -15.46
N ALA A 77 2.12 -10.88 -14.73
CA ALA A 77 3.36 -10.69 -13.99
C ALA A 77 3.57 -11.73 -12.89
N VAL A 78 2.49 -12.21 -12.27
CA VAL A 78 2.57 -13.19 -11.18
C VAL A 78 2.23 -14.62 -11.61
N GLY A 79 1.95 -14.84 -12.90
CA GLY A 79 1.66 -16.17 -13.42
C GLY A 79 0.26 -16.68 -13.08
N GLU A 80 -0.69 -15.78 -12.87
CA GLU A 80 -2.08 -16.12 -12.58
C GLU A 80 -2.95 -15.99 -13.84
N LYS A 81 -4.04 -16.74 -13.90
CA LYS A 81 -5.03 -16.57 -14.98
C LYS A 81 -5.76 -15.24 -14.85
N SER A 82 -6.03 -14.84 -13.62
CA SER A 82 -6.67 -13.57 -13.32
C SER A 82 -6.34 -13.16 -11.89
N VAL A 83 -6.41 -11.87 -11.62
CA VAL A 83 -6.33 -11.34 -10.26
C VAL A 83 -7.47 -10.33 -10.07
N GLU A 84 -7.94 -10.22 -8.84
CA GLU A 84 -8.99 -9.29 -8.44
C GLU A 84 -8.55 -8.54 -7.21
N MET A 85 -9.04 -7.32 -7.04
CA MET A 85 -8.77 -6.56 -5.82
C MET A 85 -9.44 -7.23 -4.64
N VAL A 86 -8.72 -7.35 -3.53
CA VAL A 86 -9.27 -7.83 -2.26
C VAL A 86 -10.31 -6.81 -1.76
N LYS A 87 -11.44 -7.30 -1.28
CA LYS A 87 -12.51 -6.44 -0.75
C LYS A 87 -12.02 -5.70 0.50
N SER A 88 -12.44 -4.46 0.65
CA SER A 88 -12.04 -3.61 1.79
C SER A 88 -12.25 -4.29 3.15
N LYS A 89 -13.37 -4.98 3.31
CA LYS A 89 -13.70 -5.68 4.57
C LYS A 89 -12.78 -6.84 4.89
N GLU A 90 -12.09 -7.38 3.89
CA GLU A 90 -11.17 -8.50 4.06
C GLU A 90 -9.74 -8.06 4.31
N LEU A 91 -9.44 -6.79 4.04
CA LEU A 91 -8.07 -6.28 4.05
C LEU A 91 -7.47 -6.28 5.46
N LEU A 92 -8.20 -5.80 6.45
CA LEU A 92 -7.71 -5.71 7.83
C LEU A 92 -7.38 -7.09 8.43
N PRO A 93 -8.27 -8.09 8.39
CA PRO A 93 -7.92 -9.41 8.93
C PRO A 93 -6.79 -10.08 8.15
N LEU A 94 -6.64 -9.77 6.86
CA LEU A 94 -5.62 -10.36 6.02
C LEU A 94 -4.24 -9.72 6.22
N THR A 95 -4.16 -8.41 6.28
CA THR A 95 -2.89 -7.67 6.26
C THR A 95 -2.57 -6.94 7.56
N GLY A 96 -3.55 -6.63 8.36
CA GLY A 96 -3.41 -5.76 9.52
C GLY A 96 -3.60 -4.27 9.20
N TYR A 97 -3.88 -3.95 7.94
CA TYR A 97 -4.09 -2.57 7.48
C TYR A 97 -5.50 -2.38 6.94
N ILE A 98 -5.98 -1.14 7.00
CA ILE A 98 -7.28 -0.77 6.45
C ILE A 98 -7.11 -0.22 5.02
N HIS A 99 -8.21 -0.15 4.29
CA HIS A 99 -8.22 0.45 2.96
C HIS A 99 -7.79 1.92 3.05
N GLY A 100 -6.87 2.31 2.17
CA GLY A 100 -6.30 3.66 2.17
C GLY A 100 -5.12 3.85 3.11
N GLY A 101 -4.86 2.89 4.00
CA GLY A 101 -3.74 2.94 4.92
C GLY A 101 -2.79 1.76 4.83
N CYS A 102 -2.83 1.03 3.72
CA CYS A 102 -2.07 -0.20 3.57
C CYS A 102 -0.61 0.07 3.20
N SER A 103 0.30 -0.67 3.85
CA SER A 103 1.73 -0.62 3.58
C SER A 103 2.23 -2.06 3.36
N PRO A 104 3.24 -2.26 2.47
CA PRO A 104 3.85 -3.59 2.33
C PRO A 104 4.71 -3.95 3.53
N ILE A 105 5.07 -2.96 4.35
CA ILE A 105 5.95 -3.16 5.51
C ILE A 105 5.10 -3.51 6.73
N GLY A 106 5.44 -4.60 7.41
CA GLY A 106 4.78 -4.97 8.67
C GLY A 106 3.41 -5.61 8.51
N MET A 107 3.10 -6.19 7.37
CA MET A 107 1.88 -6.97 7.20
C MET A 107 1.89 -8.21 8.09
N LYS A 108 0.71 -8.69 8.50
CA LYS A 108 0.55 -9.87 9.36
C LYS A 108 1.23 -11.10 8.79
N LYS A 109 1.25 -11.25 7.46
CA LYS A 109 1.84 -12.37 6.76
C LYS A 109 2.76 -11.85 5.68
N TYR A 110 3.66 -12.69 5.21
CA TYR A 110 4.45 -12.38 4.03
C TYR A 110 3.59 -12.55 2.77
N PHE A 111 3.59 -11.53 1.94
CA PHE A 111 2.95 -11.57 0.63
C PHE A 111 3.96 -11.19 -0.44
N LYS A 112 3.90 -11.88 -1.56
CA LYS A 112 4.73 -11.54 -2.71
C LYS A 112 4.36 -10.14 -3.19
N THR A 113 5.36 -9.28 -3.23
CA THR A 113 5.18 -7.85 -3.51
C THR A 113 5.98 -7.43 -4.73
#